data_12204eddbcd940b7a9b428eecd169eee
#
_entry.id   12204eddbcd940b7a9b428eecd169eee
#
_cell.length_a   1.000
_cell.length_b   1.000
_cell.length_c   1.000
_cell.angle_alpha   90.00
_cell.angle_beta   90.00
_cell.angle_gamma   90.00
#
_symmetry.space_group_name_H-M   'P 1'
#
loop_
_entity.id
_entity.type
_entity.pdbx_description
1 polymer ?
#
loop_
_entity_poly.entity_id
_entity_poly.type
_entity_poly.pdbx_seq_one_letter_code
_entity_poly.pdbx_strand_id
1 'polypeptide(L)'
;QFTNPVKEPIDSDINLFDLLDNRAKRDPEGAMIEYKGDDGTWHPYSAQVFRDMVIDLAKGLVGLGVNKGDSVAIVSRTRWEWTALDMAIMSIGALTVPVYETNSASQVSWIFNDSKVTLAIAEDDGQRDKIESVRDEVPTLRNVFVIEAGGLNAIKTYGESVTDAEFWEYKEASHGDDR
;
A
#
# COMPACT_ATOMS: atom_id res chain seq x y z
N GLN A 1 10.82 3.42 -36.53
CA GLN A 1 10.80 3.27 -35.07
C GLN A 1 10.85 4.64 -34.45
N PHE A 2 9.80 5.05 -33.72
CA PHE A 2 9.74 6.34 -33.09
C PHE A 2 10.26 6.20 -31.65
N THR A 3 11.34 6.87 -31.31
CA THR A 3 11.89 6.87 -29.94
C THR A 3 11.70 8.26 -29.36
N ASN A 4 10.96 8.37 -28.28
CA ASN A 4 10.85 9.60 -27.52
C ASN A 4 12.02 9.65 -26.53
N PRO A 5 12.95 10.57 -26.63
CA PRO A 5 14.07 10.64 -25.68
C PRO A 5 13.56 10.97 -24.28
N VAL A 6 14.11 10.32 -23.27
CA VAL A 6 13.87 10.66 -21.87
C VAL A 6 14.36 12.09 -21.64
N LYS A 7 13.44 13.00 -21.31
CA LYS A 7 13.75 14.41 -21.09
C LYS A 7 14.37 14.68 -19.71
N GLU A 8 13.95 13.89 -18.74
CA GLU A 8 14.44 13.94 -17.36
C GLU A 8 14.80 12.52 -16.92
N PRO A 9 16.04 12.24 -16.53
CA PRO A 9 16.41 10.94 -15.99
C PRO A 9 15.67 10.72 -14.66
N ILE A 10 15.17 9.49 -14.46
CA ILE A 10 14.66 9.07 -13.15
C ILE A 10 15.88 8.85 -12.25
N ASP A 11 15.86 9.49 -11.09
CA ASP A 11 16.87 9.24 -10.06
C ASP A 11 16.63 7.82 -9.49
N SER A 12 17.63 6.94 -9.64
CA SER A 12 17.57 5.56 -9.16
C SER A 12 17.59 5.45 -7.63
N ASP A 13 18.00 6.53 -6.95
CA ASP A 13 18.18 6.53 -5.50
C ASP A 13 16.89 6.94 -4.74
N ILE A 14 15.81 7.25 -5.46
CA ILE A 14 14.52 7.61 -4.88
C ILE A 14 13.44 6.59 -5.20
N ASN A 15 12.48 6.42 -4.28
CA ASN A 15 11.25 5.69 -4.51
C ASN A 15 10.02 6.61 -4.45
N LEU A 16 8.83 6.07 -4.65
CA LEU A 16 7.59 6.86 -4.63
C LEU A 16 7.36 7.57 -3.28
N PHE A 17 7.75 6.95 -2.17
CA PHE A 17 7.62 7.57 -0.84
C PHE A 17 8.48 8.84 -0.71
N ASP A 18 9.65 8.92 -1.34
CA ASP A 18 10.49 10.13 -1.31
C ASP A 18 9.78 11.34 -1.89
N LEU A 19 8.91 11.14 -2.88
CA LEU A 19 8.10 12.24 -3.44
C LEU A 19 7.12 12.79 -2.40
N LEU A 20 6.48 11.90 -1.63
CA LEU A 20 5.58 12.29 -0.54
C LEU A 20 6.37 12.97 0.60
N ASP A 21 7.47 12.39 1.02
CA ASP A 21 8.32 12.92 2.10
C ASP A 21 8.86 14.33 1.74
N ASN A 22 9.34 14.50 0.51
CA ASN A 22 9.79 15.79 -0.01
C ASN A 22 8.64 16.80 -0.12
N ARG A 23 7.43 16.36 -0.48
CA ARG A 23 6.24 17.21 -0.51
C ARG A 23 5.87 17.69 0.88
N ALA A 24 5.87 16.77 1.88
CA ALA A 24 5.58 17.11 3.27
C ALA A 24 6.63 18.06 3.89
N LYS A 25 7.92 17.87 3.58
CA LYS A 25 9.00 18.77 4.01
C LYS A 25 8.86 20.18 3.42
N ARG A 26 8.42 20.29 2.18
CA ARG A 26 8.32 21.59 1.48
C ARG A 26 7.07 22.37 1.86
N ASP A 27 5.93 21.69 2.06
CA ASP A 27 4.63 22.30 2.33
C ASP A 27 3.76 21.34 3.16
N PRO A 28 4.03 21.23 4.48
CA PRO A 28 3.40 20.24 5.35
C PRO A 28 1.88 20.40 5.47
N GLU A 29 1.39 21.64 5.43
CA GLU A 29 -0.02 21.95 5.58
C GLU A 29 -0.81 21.93 4.25
N GLY A 30 -0.11 21.90 3.12
CA GLY A 30 -0.75 21.85 1.81
C GLY A 30 -1.51 20.54 1.59
N ALA A 31 -2.66 20.61 0.95
CA ALA A 31 -3.45 19.41 0.63
C ALA A 31 -2.64 18.42 -0.21
N MET A 32 -2.62 17.14 0.21
CA MET A 32 -1.97 16.04 -0.51
C MET A 32 -2.99 15.20 -1.26
N ILE A 33 -4.08 14.85 -0.60
CA ILE A 33 -5.17 14.06 -1.16
C ILE A 33 -6.49 14.57 -0.59
N GLU A 34 -7.54 14.54 -1.39
CA GLU A 34 -8.88 14.89 -0.95
C GLU A 34 -9.81 13.68 -1.12
N TYR A 35 -10.69 13.48 -0.17
CA TYR A 35 -11.73 12.47 -0.24
C TYR A 35 -13.09 13.08 0.03
N LYS A 36 -14.12 12.47 -0.55
CA LYS A 36 -15.50 12.87 -0.33
C LYS A 36 -16.04 12.14 0.89
N GLY A 37 -16.42 12.90 1.92
CA GLY A 37 -17.04 12.38 3.13
C GLY A 37 -18.49 11.97 2.92
N ASP A 38 -19.06 11.29 3.93
CA ASP A 38 -20.49 10.88 3.93
C ASP A 38 -21.45 12.07 3.91
N ASP A 39 -20.99 13.22 4.36
CA ASP A 39 -21.71 14.51 4.28
C ASP A 39 -21.75 15.10 2.86
N GLY A 40 -21.07 14.44 1.89
CA GLY A 40 -20.97 14.86 0.51
C GLY A 40 -19.96 15.99 0.26
N THR A 41 -19.22 16.44 1.29
CA THR A 41 -18.17 17.44 1.15
C THR A 41 -16.80 16.83 0.92
N TRP A 42 -15.86 17.63 0.38
CA TRP A 42 -14.49 17.21 0.19
C TRP A 42 -13.65 17.58 1.40
N HIS A 43 -12.90 16.62 1.92
CA HIS A 43 -12.02 16.75 3.06
C HIS A 43 -10.58 16.50 2.65
N PRO A 44 -9.66 17.46 2.86
CA PRO A 44 -8.25 17.25 2.56
C PRO A 44 -7.53 16.55 3.71
N TYR A 45 -6.57 15.68 3.35
CA TYR A 45 -5.44 15.38 4.21
C TYR A 45 -4.26 16.26 3.81
N SER A 46 -3.60 16.90 4.77
CA SER A 46 -2.37 17.63 4.51
C SER A 46 -1.23 16.68 4.18
N ALA A 47 -0.19 17.21 3.54
CA ALA A 47 0.97 16.39 3.15
C ALA A 47 1.63 15.75 4.38
N GLN A 48 1.73 16.47 5.49
CA GLN A 48 2.29 15.94 6.74
C GLN A 48 1.44 14.81 7.30
N VAL A 49 0.12 15.02 7.43
CA VAL A 49 -0.81 14.02 7.97
C VAL A 49 -0.82 12.76 7.11
N PHE A 50 -0.85 12.92 5.79
CA PHE A 50 -0.86 11.78 4.88
C PHE A 50 0.46 11.01 4.91
N ARG A 51 1.60 11.71 4.97
CA ARG A 51 2.92 11.12 5.14
C ARG A 51 3.02 10.28 6.42
N ASP A 52 2.60 10.83 7.54
CA ASP A 52 2.68 10.14 8.84
C ASP A 52 1.78 8.89 8.84
N MET A 53 0.60 8.97 8.23
CA MET A 53 -0.29 7.82 8.04
C MET A 53 0.38 6.72 7.20
N VAL A 54 1.07 7.07 6.13
CA VAL A 54 1.81 6.12 5.28
C VAL A 54 2.94 5.45 6.08
N ILE A 55 3.69 6.20 6.89
CA ILE A 55 4.73 5.63 7.76
C ILE A 55 4.15 4.65 8.77
N ASP A 56 3.05 5.00 9.44
CA ASP A 56 2.40 4.12 10.39
C ASP A 56 1.94 2.81 9.76
N LEU A 57 1.37 2.88 8.54
CA LEU A 57 0.97 1.69 7.78
C LEU A 57 2.18 0.86 7.37
N ALA A 58 3.25 1.50 6.90
CA ALA A 58 4.48 0.83 6.51
C ALA A 58 5.12 0.08 7.69
N LYS A 59 5.21 0.72 8.86
CA LYS A 59 5.64 0.05 10.09
C LYS A 59 4.74 -1.13 10.44
N GLY A 60 3.42 -0.98 10.29
CA GLY A 60 2.47 -2.06 10.49
C GLY A 60 2.73 -3.26 9.58
N LEU A 61 3.02 -3.02 8.31
CA LEU A 61 3.38 -4.07 7.35
C LEU A 61 4.70 -4.77 7.73
N VAL A 62 5.72 -4.00 8.15
CA VAL A 62 6.98 -4.58 8.68
C VAL A 62 6.71 -5.43 9.91
N GLY A 63 5.90 -4.95 10.87
CA GLY A 63 5.51 -5.71 12.06
C GLY A 63 4.71 -6.99 11.75
N LEU A 64 4.01 -7.03 10.62
CA LEU A 64 3.35 -8.23 10.08
C LEU A 64 4.33 -9.17 9.34
N GLY A 65 5.61 -8.82 9.26
CA GLY A 65 6.64 -9.60 8.60
C GLY A 65 6.62 -9.48 7.08
N VAL A 66 6.13 -8.37 6.54
CA VAL A 66 6.28 -8.04 5.11
C VAL A 66 7.70 -7.53 4.89
N ASN A 67 8.38 -8.10 3.92
CA ASN A 67 9.75 -7.77 3.56
C ASN A 67 9.84 -7.24 2.12
N LYS A 68 10.99 -6.67 1.77
CA LYS A 68 11.30 -6.29 0.39
C LYS A 68 11.04 -7.48 -0.56
N GLY A 69 10.32 -7.21 -1.65
CA GLY A 69 9.94 -8.19 -2.66
C GLY A 69 8.72 -9.05 -2.34
N ASP A 70 8.15 -8.96 -1.12
CA ASP A 70 6.87 -9.61 -0.80
C ASP A 70 5.73 -8.92 -1.54
N SER A 71 4.73 -9.70 -1.94
CA SER A 71 3.53 -9.18 -2.62
C SER A 71 2.38 -8.98 -1.65
N VAL A 72 1.82 -7.76 -1.67
CA VAL A 72 0.64 -7.38 -0.89
C VAL A 72 -0.50 -7.00 -1.83
N ALA A 73 -1.62 -7.71 -1.75
CA ALA A 73 -2.79 -7.43 -2.60
C ALA A 73 -3.69 -6.36 -1.98
N ILE A 74 -4.18 -5.45 -2.82
CA ILE A 74 -5.26 -4.51 -2.47
C ILE A 74 -6.46 -4.84 -3.36
N VAL A 75 -7.53 -5.38 -2.77
CA VAL A 75 -8.77 -5.76 -3.45
C VAL A 75 -9.83 -4.72 -3.13
N SER A 76 -9.82 -3.63 -3.88
CA SER A 76 -10.64 -2.46 -3.58
C SER A 76 -10.81 -1.57 -4.82
N ARG A 77 -11.92 -0.83 -4.86
CA ARG A 77 -12.06 0.31 -5.75
C ARG A 77 -11.10 1.44 -5.35
N THR A 78 -10.97 2.45 -6.22
CA THR A 78 -10.14 3.63 -5.96
C THR A 78 -10.71 4.42 -4.77
N ARG A 79 -9.89 4.60 -3.72
CA ARG A 79 -10.19 5.37 -2.51
C ARG A 79 -8.88 5.87 -1.90
N TRP A 80 -8.93 6.84 -0.99
CA TRP A 80 -7.70 7.43 -0.41
C TRP A 80 -6.86 6.39 0.36
N GLU A 81 -7.51 5.41 1.00
CA GLU A 81 -6.84 4.32 1.73
C GLU A 81 -6.02 3.45 0.77
N TRP A 82 -6.53 3.25 -0.44
CA TRP A 82 -5.81 2.52 -1.48
C TRP A 82 -4.45 3.19 -1.77
N THR A 83 -4.46 4.52 -1.94
CA THR A 83 -3.24 5.30 -2.20
C THR A 83 -2.28 5.26 -1.01
N ALA A 84 -2.80 5.37 0.23
CA ALA A 84 -1.99 5.30 1.43
C ALA A 84 -1.31 3.93 1.59
N LEU A 85 -2.05 2.85 1.32
CA LEU A 85 -1.55 1.47 1.37
C LEU A 85 -0.50 1.22 0.29
N ASP A 86 -0.74 1.66 -0.95
CA ASP A 86 0.19 1.52 -2.07
C ASP A 86 1.54 2.19 -1.73
N MET A 87 1.50 3.45 -1.28
CA MET A 87 2.71 4.16 -0.85
C MET A 87 3.40 3.48 0.33
N ALA A 88 2.65 2.92 1.29
CA ALA A 88 3.22 2.21 2.43
C ALA A 88 3.91 0.91 2.01
N ILE A 89 3.30 0.12 1.13
CA ILE A 89 3.86 -1.12 0.58
C ILE A 89 5.16 -0.81 -0.19
N MET A 90 5.11 0.17 -1.08
CA MET A 90 6.27 0.52 -1.91
C MET A 90 7.40 1.16 -1.09
N SER A 91 7.08 1.87 0.01
CA SER A 91 8.11 2.50 0.86
C SER A 91 9.06 1.50 1.52
N ILE A 92 8.63 0.26 1.71
CA ILE A 92 9.42 -0.83 2.30
C ILE A 92 9.95 -1.82 1.25
N GLY A 93 9.85 -1.47 -0.04
CA GLY A 93 10.32 -2.29 -1.15
C GLY A 93 9.46 -3.54 -1.42
N ALA A 94 8.25 -3.61 -0.87
CA ALA A 94 7.27 -4.63 -1.20
C ALA A 94 6.52 -4.27 -2.49
N LEU A 95 5.79 -5.23 -3.06
CA LEU A 95 5.10 -5.11 -4.33
C LEU A 95 3.59 -5.01 -4.11
N THR A 96 2.98 -3.95 -4.63
CA THR A 96 1.52 -3.83 -4.64
C THR A 96 0.93 -4.67 -5.76
N VAL A 97 -0.04 -5.52 -5.43
CA VAL A 97 -0.82 -6.30 -6.39
C VAL A 97 -2.25 -5.74 -6.41
N PRO A 98 -2.57 -4.85 -7.37
CA PRO A 98 -3.91 -4.28 -7.47
C PRO A 98 -4.89 -5.32 -8.04
N VAL A 99 -6.02 -5.49 -7.36
CA VAL A 99 -7.08 -6.41 -7.79
C VAL A 99 -8.42 -5.68 -7.78
N TYR A 100 -9.13 -5.72 -8.90
CA TYR A 100 -10.42 -5.08 -9.00
C TYR A 100 -11.48 -5.83 -8.15
N GLU A 101 -12.37 -5.07 -7.53
CA GLU A 101 -13.49 -5.60 -6.75
C GLU A 101 -14.44 -6.46 -7.59
N THR A 102 -14.45 -6.26 -8.91
CA THR A 102 -15.27 -7.03 -9.87
C THR A 102 -14.69 -8.39 -10.25
N ASN A 103 -13.43 -8.68 -9.89
CA ASN A 103 -12.83 -9.96 -10.16
C ASN A 103 -13.57 -11.10 -9.47
N SER A 104 -13.75 -12.22 -10.18
CA SER A 104 -14.31 -13.45 -9.59
C SER A 104 -13.34 -14.11 -8.60
N ALA A 105 -13.83 -14.99 -7.75
CA ALA A 105 -13.00 -15.74 -6.80
C ALA A 105 -11.88 -16.54 -7.52
N SER A 106 -12.17 -17.16 -8.66
CA SER A 106 -11.16 -17.87 -9.45
C SER A 106 -10.09 -16.95 -10.05
N GLN A 107 -10.45 -15.72 -10.43
CA GLN A 107 -9.47 -14.73 -10.88
C GLN A 107 -8.60 -14.24 -9.72
N VAL A 108 -9.19 -14.04 -8.54
CA VAL A 108 -8.45 -13.69 -7.31
C VAL A 108 -7.45 -14.80 -6.98
N SER A 109 -7.88 -16.07 -6.95
CA SER A 109 -7.00 -17.23 -6.73
C SER A 109 -5.84 -17.24 -7.71
N TRP A 110 -6.13 -17.06 -9.00
CA TRP A 110 -5.09 -17.06 -10.03
C TRP A 110 -4.07 -15.92 -9.83
N ILE A 111 -4.55 -14.67 -9.64
CA ILE A 111 -3.70 -13.49 -9.43
C ILE A 111 -2.82 -13.69 -8.19
N PHE A 112 -3.40 -14.14 -7.08
CA PHE A 112 -2.69 -14.31 -5.82
C PHE A 112 -1.60 -15.37 -5.91
N ASN A 113 -1.86 -16.49 -6.61
CA ASN A 113 -0.87 -17.54 -6.83
C ASN A 113 0.27 -17.08 -7.75
N ASP A 114 -0.06 -16.42 -8.87
CA ASP A 114 0.91 -15.91 -9.83
C ASP A 114 1.84 -14.89 -9.19
N SER A 115 1.28 -13.95 -8.44
CA SER A 115 2.02 -12.90 -7.73
C SER A 115 2.57 -13.35 -6.37
N LYS A 116 2.29 -14.56 -5.90
CA LYS A 116 2.71 -15.09 -4.58
C LYS A 116 2.29 -14.18 -3.42
N VAL A 117 1.05 -13.71 -3.44
CA VAL A 117 0.52 -12.78 -2.44
C VAL A 117 0.65 -13.37 -1.05
N THR A 118 1.26 -12.61 -0.12
CA THR A 118 1.46 -13.01 1.28
C THR A 118 0.47 -12.36 2.24
N LEU A 119 -0.05 -11.18 1.88
CA LEU A 119 -1.02 -10.41 2.65
C LEU A 119 -2.03 -9.78 1.71
N ALA A 120 -3.30 -9.77 2.07
CA ALA A 120 -4.36 -9.12 1.31
C ALA A 120 -5.11 -8.08 2.14
N ILE A 121 -5.50 -6.99 1.50
CA ILE A 121 -6.30 -5.92 2.09
C ILE A 121 -7.54 -5.77 1.23
N ALA A 122 -8.68 -6.20 1.77
CA ALA A 122 -9.99 -6.15 1.14
C ALA A 122 -10.70 -4.83 1.46
N GLU A 123 -11.52 -4.32 0.55
CA GLU A 123 -12.33 -3.13 0.79
C GLU A 123 -13.34 -3.36 1.91
N ASP A 124 -14.14 -4.39 1.76
CA ASP A 124 -15.28 -4.74 2.60
C ASP A 124 -15.34 -6.24 2.92
N ASP A 125 -16.32 -6.65 3.70
CA ASP A 125 -16.55 -8.05 4.06
C ASP A 125 -16.87 -8.94 2.85
N GLY A 126 -17.52 -8.40 1.81
CA GLY A 126 -17.80 -9.15 0.58
C GLY A 126 -16.53 -9.53 -0.17
N GLN A 127 -15.57 -8.60 -0.24
CA GLN A 127 -14.25 -8.88 -0.84
C GLN A 127 -13.45 -9.85 0.02
N ARG A 128 -13.50 -9.72 1.35
CA ARG A 128 -12.88 -10.68 2.28
C ARG A 128 -13.44 -12.08 2.06
N ASP A 129 -14.76 -12.25 2.05
CA ASP A 129 -15.43 -13.56 1.90
C ASP A 129 -15.07 -14.21 0.56
N LYS A 130 -14.91 -13.40 -0.50
CA LYS A 130 -14.43 -13.86 -1.79
C LYS A 130 -12.99 -14.39 -1.69
N ILE A 131 -12.08 -13.68 -1.03
CA ILE A 131 -10.70 -14.11 -0.81
C ILE A 131 -10.67 -15.39 0.03
N GLU A 132 -11.43 -15.43 1.13
CA GLU A 132 -11.48 -16.59 2.03
C GLU A 132 -12.04 -17.84 1.33
N SER A 133 -12.96 -17.68 0.37
CA SER A 133 -13.51 -18.81 -0.39
C SER A 133 -12.45 -19.55 -1.24
N VAL A 134 -11.32 -18.94 -1.50
CA VAL A 134 -10.20 -19.52 -2.29
C VAL A 134 -8.91 -19.62 -1.48
N ARG A 135 -8.97 -19.41 -0.15
CA ARG A 135 -7.78 -19.40 0.71
C ARG A 135 -6.96 -20.69 0.62
N ASP A 136 -7.61 -21.84 0.59
CA ASP A 136 -6.95 -23.14 0.49
C ASP A 136 -6.18 -23.34 -0.83
N GLU A 137 -6.54 -22.56 -1.85
CA GLU A 137 -5.85 -22.56 -3.15
C GLU A 137 -4.62 -21.64 -3.14
N VAL A 138 -4.45 -20.76 -2.12
CA VAL A 138 -3.40 -19.74 -2.04
C VAL A 138 -2.54 -19.95 -0.79
N PRO A 139 -1.63 -20.93 -0.79
CA PRO A 139 -0.88 -21.30 0.41
C PRO A 139 0.09 -20.22 0.91
N THR A 140 0.41 -19.21 0.11
CA THR A 140 1.26 -18.08 0.51
C THR A 140 0.52 -17.02 1.34
N LEU A 141 -0.81 -16.95 1.24
CA LEU A 141 -1.62 -15.94 1.91
C LEU A 141 -1.67 -16.17 3.42
N ARG A 142 -1.11 -15.27 4.20
CA ARG A 142 -1.05 -15.33 5.67
C ARG A 142 -2.22 -14.59 6.34
N ASN A 143 -2.42 -13.33 5.96
CA ASN A 143 -3.38 -12.42 6.61
C ASN A 143 -4.31 -11.76 5.59
N VAL A 144 -5.54 -11.48 6.02
CA VAL A 144 -6.50 -10.64 5.29
C VAL A 144 -7.01 -9.57 6.24
N PHE A 145 -6.94 -8.31 5.82
CA PHE A 145 -7.49 -7.15 6.54
C PHE A 145 -8.64 -6.55 5.73
N VAL A 146 -9.58 -5.88 6.42
CA VAL A 146 -10.75 -5.26 5.77
C VAL A 146 -10.76 -3.77 6.09
N ILE A 147 -10.68 -2.93 5.06
CA ILE A 147 -10.60 -1.47 5.20
C ILE A 147 -11.80 -0.95 6.00
N GLU A 148 -13.02 -1.29 5.59
CA GLU A 148 -14.26 -0.80 6.21
C GLU A 148 -14.52 -1.37 7.62
N ALA A 149 -13.84 -2.46 7.98
CA ALA A 149 -13.85 -3.03 9.33
C ALA A 149 -12.69 -2.53 10.22
N GLY A 150 -12.05 -1.42 9.86
CA GLY A 150 -10.94 -0.84 10.63
C GLY A 150 -9.58 -1.48 10.35
N GLY A 151 -9.42 -2.14 9.20
CA GLY A 151 -8.21 -2.85 8.81
C GLY A 151 -6.95 -2.00 8.84
N LEU A 152 -7.02 -0.70 8.47
CA LEU A 152 -5.86 0.18 8.54
C LEU A 152 -5.37 0.37 9.99
N ASN A 153 -6.29 0.57 10.92
CA ASN A 153 -5.94 0.69 12.34
C ASN A 153 -5.38 -0.63 12.88
N ALA A 154 -5.97 -1.76 12.48
CA ALA A 154 -5.45 -3.08 12.85
C ALA A 154 -4.02 -3.28 12.33
N ILE A 155 -3.71 -2.92 11.08
CA ILE A 155 -2.35 -2.97 10.53
C ILE A 155 -1.40 -2.10 11.36
N LYS A 156 -1.77 -0.85 11.67
CA LYS A 156 -0.93 0.08 12.46
C LYS A 156 -0.53 -0.48 13.83
N THR A 157 -1.41 -1.25 14.50
CA THR A 157 -1.08 -1.82 15.82
C THR A 157 0.10 -2.80 15.77
N TYR A 158 0.32 -3.49 14.65
CA TYR A 158 1.50 -4.34 14.46
C TYR A 158 2.79 -3.52 14.35
N GLY A 159 2.69 -2.25 13.98
CA GLY A 159 3.83 -1.34 13.85
C GLY A 159 4.27 -0.68 15.16
N GLU A 160 3.55 -0.84 16.28
CA GLU A 160 3.88 -0.17 17.56
C GLU A 160 5.27 -0.55 18.11
N SER A 161 5.76 -1.74 17.79
CA SER A 161 7.10 -2.21 18.16
C SER A 161 8.19 -1.84 17.15
N VAL A 162 7.83 -1.33 15.97
CA VAL A 162 8.77 -0.97 14.91
C VAL A 162 9.19 0.48 15.08
N THR A 163 10.46 0.71 15.31
CA THR A 163 11.02 2.05 15.51
C THR A 163 11.10 2.85 14.20
N ASP A 164 11.24 4.18 14.31
CA ASP A 164 11.50 5.02 13.14
C ASP A 164 12.79 4.60 12.43
N ALA A 165 13.84 4.27 13.19
CA ALA A 165 15.12 3.84 12.63
C ALA A 165 14.96 2.58 11.77
N GLU A 166 14.23 1.57 12.25
CA GLU A 166 13.94 0.36 11.49
C GLU A 166 13.15 0.66 10.22
N PHE A 167 12.13 1.51 10.29
CA PHE A 167 11.39 1.92 9.08
C PHE A 167 12.34 2.56 8.04
N TRP A 168 13.22 3.47 8.48
CA TRP A 168 14.15 4.12 7.56
C TRP A 168 15.18 3.13 6.97
N GLU A 169 15.60 2.09 7.70
CA GLU A 169 16.44 1.02 7.16
C GLU A 169 15.73 0.26 6.03
N TYR A 170 14.44 -0.09 6.20
CA TYR A 170 13.63 -0.72 5.14
C TYR A 170 13.50 0.20 3.93
N LYS A 171 13.21 1.48 4.15
CA LYS A 171 13.06 2.47 3.10
C LYS A 171 14.35 2.66 2.31
N GLU A 172 15.50 2.79 2.97
CA GLU A 172 16.81 2.95 2.32
C GLU A 172 17.23 1.68 1.54
N ALA A 173 16.75 0.51 1.96
CA ALA A 173 16.96 -0.73 1.22
C ALA A 173 16.08 -0.86 -0.02
N SER A 174 15.06 0.01 -0.21
CA SER A 174 14.18 0.04 -1.37
C SER A 174 14.59 1.15 -2.33
N HIS A 175 15.10 0.80 -3.52
CA HIS A 175 15.52 1.77 -4.54
C HIS A 175 14.50 1.86 -5.67
N GLY A 176 14.51 2.99 -6.40
CA GLY A 176 13.53 3.28 -7.46
C GLY A 176 13.60 2.37 -8.68
N ASP A 177 14.65 1.59 -8.86
CA ASP A 177 14.82 0.61 -9.93
C ASP A 177 14.63 -0.84 -9.47
N ASP A 178 14.25 -1.07 -8.21
CA ASP A 178 13.84 -2.38 -7.71
C ASP A 178 12.56 -2.83 -8.45
N ARG A 179 12.69 -3.78 -9.39
CA ARG A 179 11.63 -4.30 -10.25
C ARG A 179 11.39 -5.78 -9.99
#